data_a7e6b318fb830b2b872327ee6b8b1d8d
#
_entry.id   a7e6b318fb830b2b872327ee6b8b1d8d
#
_cell.length_a   1.000
_cell.length_b   1.000
_cell.length_c   1.000
_cell.angle_alpha   90.00
_cell.angle_beta   90.00
_cell.angle_gamma   90.00
#
_symmetry.space_group_name_H-M   'P 1'
#
loop_
_entity.id
_entity.type
_entity.pdbx_description
1 polymer ?
#
loop_
_entity_poly.entity_id
_entity_poly.type
_entity_poly.pdbx_seq_one_letter_code
_entity_poly.pdbx_strand_id
1 'polypeptide(L)'
;MNPSKRIDQLIAGITDWRGKTFASIRKSILEADREIIEEWKWMGSPVWSRDGIIAVANAHKGKVKLTFAYGARLPDPDKLFNAGLEGNQRRAIDFFEGDKVNGRALKNLVRAAVDYNQLKLKKKTKAPAGTRANAGKSKKA
;
A
#
# COMPACT_ATOMS: atom_id res chain seq x y z
N MET A 1 -21.72 -6.80 1.76
CA MET A 1 -21.01 -6.48 0.52
C MET A 1 -19.52 -6.66 0.75
N ASN A 2 -18.84 -7.32 -0.17
CA ASN A 2 -17.41 -7.56 0.02
C ASN A 2 -16.58 -6.31 -0.26
N PRO A 3 -15.32 -6.29 0.19
CA PRO A 3 -14.48 -5.10 0.02
C PRO A 3 -14.30 -4.66 -1.44
N SER A 4 -14.10 -5.61 -2.36
CA SER A 4 -13.89 -5.25 -3.76
C SER A 4 -15.09 -4.52 -4.34
N LYS A 5 -16.31 -4.94 -3.98
CA LYS A 5 -17.51 -4.27 -4.44
C LYS A 5 -17.67 -2.89 -3.83
N ARG A 6 -17.26 -2.72 -2.57
CA ARG A 6 -17.28 -1.41 -1.95
C ARG A 6 -16.33 -0.46 -2.64
N ILE A 7 -15.16 -0.97 -3.04
CA ILE A 7 -14.19 -0.16 -3.81
C ILE A 7 -14.75 0.18 -5.19
N ASP A 8 -15.40 -0.79 -5.85
CA ASP A 8 -16.07 -0.53 -7.13
C ASP A 8 -17.05 0.62 -7.01
N GLN A 9 -17.87 0.61 -5.96
CA GLN A 9 -18.87 1.65 -5.73
C GLN A 9 -18.23 2.99 -5.41
N LEU A 10 -17.18 2.98 -4.61
CA LEU A 10 -16.45 4.21 -4.29
C LEU A 10 -15.95 4.87 -5.57
N ILE A 11 -15.27 4.11 -6.41
CA ILE A 11 -14.71 4.63 -7.65
C ILE A 11 -15.82 5.13 -8.58
N ALA A 12 -16.90 4.36 -8.72
CA ALA A 12 -18.01 4.73 -9.59
C ALA A 12 -18.67 6.03 -9.13
N GLY A 13 -18.64 6.30 -7.81
CA GLY A 13 -19.22 7.52 -7.26
C GLY A 13 -18.35 8.75 -7.43
N ILE A 14 -17.09 8.58 -7.80
CA ILE A 14 -16.18 9.71 -8.04
C ILE A 14 -16.24 10.03 -9.53
N THR A 15 -16.96 11.09 -9.87
CA THR A 15 -17.29 11.37 -11.27
C THR A 15 -16.30 12.27 -11.99
N ASP A 16 -15.33 12.83 -11.27
CA ASP A 16 -14.30 13.65 -11.90
C ASP A 16 -13.02 12.83 -12.15
N TRP A 17 -11.94 13.50 -12.52
CA TRP A 17 -10.66 12.86 -12.87
C TRP A 17 -10.14 11.91 -11.80
N ARG A 18 -10.49 12.16 -10.53
CA ARG A 18 -10.01 11.33 -9.42
C ARG A 18 -10.49 9.88 -9.54
N GLY A 19 -11.69 9.67 -10.09
CA GLY A 19 -12.21 8.32 -10.31
C GLY A 19 -11.32 7.50 -11.23
N LYS A 20 -10.91 8.08 -12.34
CA LYS A 20 -10.03 7.39 -13.30
C LYS A 20 -8.64 7.13 -12.70
N THR A 21 -8.12 8.11 -11.99
CA THR A 21 -6.83 7.96 -11.32
C THR A 21 -6.88 6.85 -10.28
N PHE A 22 -7.93 6.84 -9.48
CA PHE A 22 -8.14 5.80 -8.46
C PHE A 22 -8.22 4.41 -9.12
N ALA A 23 -8.96 4.30 -10.20
CA ALA A 23 -9.09 3.03 -10.92
C ALA A 23 -7.75 2.56 -11.47
N SER A 24 -6.94 3.45 -12.01
CA SER A 24 -5.61 3.12 -12.53
C SER A 24 -4.66 2.66 -11.43
N ILE A 25 -4.71 3.31 -10.28
CA ILE A 25 -3.93 2.92 -9.12
C ILE A 25 -4.32 1.49 -8.69
N ARG A 26 -5.62 1.24 -8.54
CA ARG A 26 -6.14 -0.07 -8.15
C ARG A 26 -5.67 -1.15 -9.11
N LYS A 27 -5.81 -0.89 -10.39
CA LYS A 27 -5.41 -1.84 -11.42
C LYS A 27 -3.93 -2.20 -11.30
N SER A 28 -3.06 -1.21 -11.14
CA SER A 28 -1.63 -1.44 -11.01
C SER A 28 -1.30 -2.25 -9.77
N ILE A 29 -1.96 -1.96 -8.66
CA ILE A 29 -1.72 -2.70 -7.42
C ILE A 29 -2.10 -4.16 -7.59
N LEU A 30 -3.28 -4.43 -8.14
CA LEU A 30 -3.75 -5.80 -8.31
C LEU A 30 -2.94 -6.57 -9.33
N GLU A 31 -2.41 -5.88 -10.34
CA GLU A 31 -1.56 -6.53 -11.34
C GLU A 31 -0.14 -6.81 -10.83
N ALA A 32 0.27 -6.11 -9.78
CA ALA A 32 1.62 -6.30 -9.24
C ALA A 32 1.81 -7.69 -8.63
N ASP A 33 0.75 -8.21 -7.99
CA ASP A 33 0.83 -9.51 -7.34
C ASP A 33 -0.61 -10.03 -7.18
N ARG A 34 -0.88 -11.20 -7.74
CA ARG A 34 -2.24 -11.74 -7.76
C ARG A 34 -2.75 -12.22 -6.41
N GLU A 35 -1.90 -12.30 -5.41
CA GLU A 35 -2.32 -12.71 -4.08
C GLU A 35 -2.59 -11.53 -3.16
N ILE A 36 -2.54 -10.32 -3.67
CA ILE A 36 -2.92 -9.14 -2.91
C ILE A 36 -4.40 -9.19 -2.62
N ILE A 37 -4.75 -8.87 -1.38
CA ILE A 37 -6.13 -8.88 -0.91
C ILE A 37 -6.60 -7.43 -0.79
N GLU A 38 -7.82 -7.17 -1.29
CA GLU A 38 -8.47 -5.87 -1.10
C GLU A 38 -9.28 -5.89 0.17
N GLU A 39 -9.16 -4.83 0.96
CA GLU A 39 -9.90 -4.69 2.21
C GLU A 39 -10.57 -3.32 2.26
N TRP A 40 -11.53 -3.20 3.18
CA TRP A 40 -12.28 -1.96 3.38
C TRP A 40 -12.20 -1.67 4.87
N LYS A 41 -11.47 -0.62 5.25
CA LYS A 41 -11.17 -0.35 6.65
C LYS A 41 -11.42 1.10 7.01
N TRP A 42 -11.42 1.35 8.29
CA TRP A 42 -11.44 2.71 8.84
C TRP A 42 -12.52 3.60 8.24
N MET A 43 -13.77 3.11 8.26
CA MET A 43 -14.94 3.88 7.84
C MET A 43 -14.90 4.29 6.36
N GLY A 44 -14.26 3.49 5.52
CA GLY A 44 -14.39 3.73 4.10
C GLY A 44 -13.09 3.87 3.32
N SER A 45 -12.01 3.28 3.80
CA SER A 45 -10.74 3.34 3.07
C SER A 45 -10.42 2.02 2.39
N PRO A 46 -10.19 2.03 1.07
CA PRO A 46 -9.62 0.88 0.39
C PRO A 46 -8.20 0.62 0.89
N VAL A 47 -7.94 -0.63 1.22
CA VAL A 47 -6.64 -1.07 1.73
C VAL A 47 -6.23 -2.31 0.95
N TRP A 48 -4.96 -2.41 0.61
CA TRP A 48 -4.41 -3.59 -0.05
C TRP A 48 -3.37 -4.22 0.86
N SER A 49 -3.45 -5.54 0.99
CA SER A 49 -2.62 -6.30 1.92
C SER A 49 -2.06 -7.55 1.27
N ARG A 50 -0.86 -7.89 1.64
CA ARG A 50 -0.28 -9.22 1.42
C ARG A 50 0.78 -9.42 2.49
N ASP A 51 0.52 -10.35 3.41
CA ASP A 51 1.39 -10.60 4.57
C ASP A 51 1.60 -9.32 5.38
N GLY A 52 0.56 -8.51 5.45
CA GLY A 52 0.56 -7.22 6.10
C GLY A 52 0.06 -6.13 5.17
N ILE A 53 -0.23 -4.98 5.72
CA ILE A 53 -0.74 -3.87 4.93
C ILE A 53 0.34 -3.39 3.96
N ILE A 54 -0.06 -3.19 2.70
CA ILE A 54 0.80 -2.59 1.68
C ILE A 54 0.50 -1.11 1.58
N ALA A 55 -0.75 -0.77 1.25
CA ALA A 55 -1.11 0.60 0.94
C ALA A 55 -2.57 0.89 1.20
N VAL A 56 -2.86 2.17 1.37
CA VAL A 56 -4.20 2.71 1.59
C VAL A 56 -4.41 3.84 0.59
N ALA A 57 -5.57 3.90 -0.05
CA ALA A 57 -5.87 4.98 -0.98
C ALA A 57 -7.05 5.81 -0.49
N ASN A 58 -6.94 7.11 -0.67
CA ASN A 58 -8.00 8.04 -0.31
C ASN A 58 -8.13 9.13 -1.38
N ALA A 59 -9.37 9.45 -1.74
CA ALA A 59 -9.64 10.58 -2.61
C ALA A 59 -9.89 11.80 -1.73
N HIS A 60 -9.12 12.85 -1.95
CA HIS A 60 -9.28 14.11 -1.26
C HIS A 60 -9.72 15.17 -2.26
N LYS A 61 -10.08 16.35 -1.76
CA LYS A 61 -10.37 17.45 -2.63
C LYS A 61 -9.08 17.83 -3.37
N GLY A 62 -9.06 17.66 -4.66
CA GLY A 62 -7.92 18.06 -5.48
C GLY A 62 -6.82 17.03 -5.65
N LYS A 63 -6.92 15.86 -5.05
CA LYS A 63 -5.89 14.83 -5.25
C LYS A 63 -6.37 13.45 -4.83
N VAL A 64 -5.65 12.45 -5.30
CA VAL A 64 -5.78 11.07 -4.79
C VAL A 64 -4.47 10.74 -4.09
N LYS A 65 -4.55 10.30 -2.85
CA LYS A 65 -3.36 9.95 -2.06
C LYS A 65 -3.26 8.44 -1.91
N LEU A 66 -2.09 7.90 -2.21
CA LEU A 66 -1.79 6.48 -1.99
C LEU A 66 -0.66 6.42 -0.96
N THR A 67 -0.97 5.91 0.24
CA THR A 67 -0.02 5.84 1.34
C THR A 67 0.48 4.42 1.50
N PHE A 68 1.79 4.24 1.44
CA PHE A 68 2.43 2.94 1.68
C PHE A 68 2.79 2.83 3.16
N ALA A 69 2.36 1.76 3.80
CA ALA A 69 2.52 1.57 5.23
C ALA A 69 3.99 1.63 5.66
N TYR A 70 4.88 1.10 4.84
CA TYR A 70 6.31 1.06 5.14
C TYR A 70 7.13 1.76 4.06
N GLY A 71 6.56 2.81 3.48
CA GLY A 71 7.18 3.51 2.35
C GLY A 71 8.62 3.96 2.60
N ALA A 72 8.94 4.35 3.84
CA ALA A 72 10.28 4.80 4.18
C ALA A 72 11.32 3.70 4.10
N ARG A 73 10.89 2.43 4.08
CA ARG A 73 11.77 1.27 4.02
C ARG A 73 11.90 0.67 2.62
N LEU A 74 11.22 1.27 1.64
CA LEU A 74 11.18 0.71 0.30
C LEU A 74 12.14 1.43 -0.63
N PRO A 75 12.78 0.70 -1.57
CA PRO A 75 13.51 1.37 -2.64
C PRO A 75 12.50 2.07 -3.53
N ASP A 76 12.82 3.26 -3.96
CA ASP A 76 11.95 4.06 -4.81
C ASP A 76 12.81 4.67 -5.93
N PRO A 77 13.35 3.83 -6.83
CA PRO A 77 14.26 4.34 -7.86
C PRO A 77 13.58 5.27 -8.86
N ASP A 78 12.25 5.14 -9.01
CA ASP A 78 11.50 6.00 -9.92
C ASP A 78 11.02 7.29 -9.23
N LYS A 79 11.34 7.45 -7.97
CA LYS A 79 11.03 8.65 -7.19
C LYS A 79 9.53 8.95 -7.19
N LEU A 80 8.73 7.94 -6.93
CA LEU A 80 7.28 8.08 -6.89
C LEU A 80 6.78 8.81 -5.65
N PHE A 81 7.41 8.56 -4.49
CA PHE A 81 6.96 9.21 -3.25
C PHE A 81 7.20 10.71 -3.32
N ASN A 82 6.13 11.48 -3.08
CA ASN A 82 6.18 12.94 -3.10
C ASN A 82 5.48 13.56 -1.91
N ALA A 83 5.08 12.75 -0.93
CA ALA A 83 4.43 13.23 0.28
C ALA A 83 4.85 12.37 1.46
N GLY A 84 4.82 12.95 2.64
CA GLY A 84 5.21 12.25 3.85
C GLY A 84 6.68 11.87 3.88
N LEU A 85 7.54 12.61 3.17
CA LEU A 85 8.94 12.24 3.01
C LEU A 85 9.76 12.32 4.30
N GLU A 86 9.25 13.00 5.30
CA GLU A 86 9.91 13.12 6.60
C GLU A 86 9.53 12.00 7.55
N GLY A 87 8.56 11.17 7.18
CA GLY A 87 8.11 10.09 8.02
C GLY A 87 9.12 8.97 8.13
N ASN A 88 9.18 8.35 9.31
CA ASN A 88 10.07 7.22 9.55
C ASN A 88 9.57 5.93 8.97
N GLN A 89 8.29 5.83 8.66
CA GLN A 89 7.65 4.59 8.28
C GLN A 89 6.80 4.76 7.04
N ARG A 90 5.79 5.63 7.09
CA ARG A 90 4.86 5.83 5.98
C ARG A 90 5.40 6.85 4.99
N ARG A 91 5.10 6.63 3.72
CA ARG A 91 5.29 7.62 2.68
C ARG A 91 4.15 7.51 1.70
N ALA A 92 3.89 8.59 0.97
CA ALA A 92 2.73 8.63 0.11
C ALA A 92 3.07 9.20 -1.26
N ILE A 93 2.19 8.87 -2.21
CA ILE A 93 2.18 9.48 -3.52
C ILE A 93 0.89 10.27 -3.62
N ASP A 94 1.00 11.56 -3.85
CA ASP A 94 -0.14 12.41 -4.16
C ASP A 94 -0.25 12.53 -5.67
N PHE A 95 -1.42 12.16 -6.21
CA PHE A 95 -1.72 12.27 -7.63
C PHE A 95 -2.63 13.47 -7.81
N PHE A 96 -2.23 14.40 -8.67
CA PHE A 96 -3.01 15.60 -8.96
C PHE A 96 -3.62 15.50 -10.35
N GLU A 97 -4.55 16.42 -10.65
CA GLU A 97 -5.21 16.43 -11.95
C GLU A 97 -4.16 16.56 -13.06
N GLY A 98 -4.26 15.70 -14.07
CA GLY A 98 -3.31 15.69 -15.16
C GLY A 98 -2.13 14.74 -14.96
N ASP A 99 -1.88 14.29 -13.73
CA ASP A 99 -0.83 13.32 -13.49
C ASP A 99 -1.21 11.97 -14.08
N LYS A 100 -0.24 11.33 -14.72
CA LYS A 100 -0.44 9.97 -15.23
C LYS A 100 0.09 8.97 -14.23
N VAL A 101 -0.64 7.90 -14.04
CA VAL A 101 -0.18 6.81 -13.20
C VAL A 101 0.83 6.00 -14.00
N ASN A 102 2.09 5.99 -13.56
CA ASN A 102 3.12 5.17 -14.18
C ASN A 102 2.94 3.73 -13.65
N GLY A 103 2.18 2.94 -14.42
CA GLY A 103 1.82 1.58 -13.98
C GLY A 103 3.03 0.69 -13.73
N ARG A 104 4.05 0.76 -14.59
CA ARG A 104 5.26 -0.05 -14.41
C ARG A 104 5.97 0.29 -13.11
N ALA A 105 6.18 1.57 -12.86
CA ALA A 105 6.88 2.01 -11.65
C ALA A 105 6.07 1.68 -10.41
N LEU A 106 4.76 1.89 -10.47
CA LEU A 106 3.89 1.62 -9.33
C LEU A 106 3.85 0.11 -9.02
N LYS A 107 3.77 -0.73 -10.05
CA LYS A 107 3.81 -2.19 -9.84
C LYS A 107 5.12 -2.61 -9.18
N ASN A 108 6.23 -2.03 -9.61
CA ASN A 108 7.53 -2.35 -9.02
C ASN A 108 7.58 -1.93 -7.55
N LEU A 109 7.03 -0.78 -7.22
CA LEU A 109 7.00 -0.31 -5.84
C LEU A 109 6.11 -1.21 -4.97
N VAL A 110 4.96 -1.62 -5.51
CA VAL A 110 4.06 -2.54 -4.80
C VAL A 110 4.75 -3.89 -4.55
N ARG A 111 5.47 -4.41 -5.56
CA ARG A 111 6.23 -5.66 -5.40
C ARG A 111 7.30 -5.53 -4.33
N ALA A 112 7.97 -4.39 -4.27
CA ALA A 112 8.94 -4.12 -3.21
C ALA A 112 8.27 -4.14 -1.84
N ALA A 113 7.06 -3.61 -1.74
CA ALA A 113 6.29 -3.62 -0.50
C ALA A 113 5.91 -5.04 -0.08
N VAL A 114 5.52 -5.87 -1.05
CA VAL A 114 5.22 -7.28 -0.79
C VAL A 114 6.48 -7.97 -0.26
N ASP A 115 7.61 -7.76 -0.94
CA ASP A 115 8.88 -8.36 -0.53
C ASP A 115 9.27 -7.95 0.89
N TYR A 116 9.08 -6.67 1.21
CA TYR A 116 9.38 -6.16 2.54
C TYR A 116 8.52 -6.86 3.60
N ASN A 117 7.23 -6.98 3.34
CA ASN A 117 6.32 -7.64 4.28
C ASN A 117 6.69 -9.10 4.49
N GLN A 118 7.04 -9.78 3.40
CA GLN A 118 7.42 -11.20 3.48
C GLN A 118 8.73 -11.39 4.23
N LEU A 119 9.69 -10.50 4.02
CA LEU A 119 10.95 -10.55 4.74
C LEU A 119 10.74 -10.30 6.23
N LYS A 120 9.89 -9.35 6.56
CA LYS A 120 9.55 -9.02 7.93
C LYS A 120 8.87 -10.21 8.61
N LEU A 121 7.98 -10.89 7.90
CA LEU A 121 7.30 -12.07 8.41
C LEU A 121 8.27 -13.21 8.65
N LYS A 122 9.22 -13.43 7.77
CA LYS A 122 10.24 -14.45 7.92
C LYS A 122 11.12 -14.19 9.14
N LYS A 123 11.51 -12.94 9.37
CA LYS A 123 12.29 -12.58 10.54
C LYS A 123 11.52 -12.87 11.82
N LYS A 124 10.23 -12.61 11.81
CA LYS A 124 9.37 -12.87 12.96
C LYS A 124 9.29 -14.37 13.25
N THR A 125 9.12 -15.19 12.21
CA THR A 125 8.96 -16.62 12.39
C THR A 125 10.28 -17.31 12.74
N LYS A 126 11.41 -16.70 12.40
CA LYS A 126 12.72 -17.23 12.74
C LYS A 126 13.15 -16.82 14.14
N ALA A 127 12.51 -15.86 14.74
CA ALA A 127 12.84 -15.48 16.10
C ALA A 127 12.63 -16.70 16.98
N PRO A 128 13.62 -17.04 17.79
CA PRO A 128 13.50 -18.24 18.58
C PRO A 128 12.35 -18.08 19.52
N ALA A 129 11.43 -18.92 19.26
CA ALA A 129 10.33 -18.96 20.17
C ALA A 129 10.88 -19.58 21.35
N GLY A 130 11.32 -19.22 21.75
CA GLY A 130 11.88 -19.87 22.58
C GLY A 130 13.27 -19.96 22.43
N THR A 131 13.88 -19.81 22.38
CA THR A 131 15.13 -19.90 22.26
C THR A 131 15.62 -18.86 22.71
N ARG A 132 14.88 -18.91 23.09
CA ARG A 132 14.84 -18.39 23.27
C ARG A 132 14.80 -17.97 23.89
N ALA A 133 14.76 -18.02 24.62
CA ALA A 133 14.49 -17.59 24.85
C ALA A 133 14.49 -16.83 25.20
N ASN A 134 14.37 -16.48 25.48
CA ASN A 134 14.15 -15.73 25.43
C ASN A 134 13.78 -15.14 25.22
N ALA A 135 13.64 -14.82 25.27
CA ALA A 135 13.15 -14.33 24.73
C ALA A 135 12.83 -13.67 24.52
N GLY A 136 12.67 -13.41 24.77
CA GLY A 136 12.19 -12.81 24.25
C GLY A 136 12.39 -12.09 24.01
N LYS A 137 12.35 -11.73 24.16
CA LYS A 137 12.41 -11.06 23.52
C LYS A 137 12.16 -10.71 22.77
N SER A 138 12.02 -10.60 22.66
CA SER A 138 11.67 -10.26 21.75
C SER A 138 11.57 -9.72 21.37
N LYS A 139 11.48 -9.12 21.20
CA LYS A 139 11.26 -8.54 20.53
C LYS A 139 11.38 -8.11 19.80
N LYS A 140 11.56 -7.83 19.66
CA LYS A 140 11.63 -7.22 18.84
C LYS A 140 11.31 -7.29 17.89
N ALA A 141 11.40 -7.04 17.75
CA ALA A 141 10.96 -7.13 16.65
C ALA A 141 10.45 -7.01 15.99
#